data_11c7c797fef8c7053691dec24d74412b
#
_entry.id   11c7c797fef8c7053691dec24d74412b
#
_cell.length_a   1.000
_cell.length_b   1.000
_cell.length_c   1.000
_cell.angle_alpha   90.00
_cell.angle_beta   90.00
_cell.angle_gamma   90.00
#
_symmetry.space_group_name_H-M   'P 1'
#
loop_
_entity.id
_entity.type
_entity.pdbx_description
1 polymer ?
#
loop_
_entity_poly.entity_id
_entity_poly.type
_entity_poly.pdbx_seq_one_letter_code
_entity_poly.pdbx_strand_id
1 'polypeptide(L)'
;MSITLTDVQKDYSDKVQIGPVTTEIQSGGVTALVGPNGAGKSTILTMIGRLLDIDTGTITVAGQDVVNSPSKAIAKILSVLRQENHFVTRLTVRQLVGFGRFPHSRGRLTIGDEKYISEAIDFLNLTDLENRYLDQLSGGQRQRAYVAMVLAQNTDYVLLDEPLNNLDMQHAVQMMKQLRRAADELGRTIVIVLHDINFAAHYSDKILAMKDGKVVKHGTPAEIMQNEVLTEIFNTEVNVIDGPKGPLAVYY
;
A
#
# COMPACT_ATOMS: atom_id res chain seq x y z
N MET A 1 -11.77 13.89 3.64
CA MET A 1 -11.90 12.96 2.50
C MET A 1 -11.44 11.59 2.97
N SER A 2 -11.95 10.48 2.42
CA SER A 2 -11.66 9.13 2.92
C SER A 2 -11.74 8.10 1.78
N ILE A 3 -11.29 6.88 2.07
CA ILE A 3 -11.68 5.67 1.32
C ILE A 3 -12.78 5.02 2.13
N THR A 4 -13.97 4.85 1.55
CA THR A 4 -15.12 4.24 2.23
C THR A 4 -15.54 2.98 1.49
N LEU A 5 -15.65 1.88 2.22
CA LEU A 5 -16.18 0.60 1.77
C LEU A 5 -17.52 0.39 2.47
N THR A 6 -18.56 0.04 1.72
CA THR A 6 -19.89 -0.25 2.26
C THR A 6 -20.36 -1.59 1.70
N ASP A 7 -20.47 -2.60 2.56
CA ASP A 7 -20.91 -3.97 2.28
C ASP A 7 -20.18 -4.60 1.07
N VAL A 8 -18.89 -4.29 0.94
CA VAL A 8 -18.06 -4.74 -0.19
C VAL A 8 -17.77 -6.23 -0.05
N GLN A 9 -18.03 -6.96 -1.13
CA GLN A 9 -17.86 -8.41 -1.16
C GLN A 9 -17.25 -8.86 -2.48
N LYS A 10 -16.43 -9.94 -2.40
CA LYS A 10 -15.89 -10.68 -3.52
C LYS A 10 -16.01 -12.18 -3.28
N ASP A 11 -16.66 -12.87 -4.20
CA ASP A 11 -16.85 -14.32 -4.18
C ASP A 11 -15.90 -14.97 -5.19
N TYR A 12 -15.02 -15.84 -4.71
CA TYR A 12 -14.13 -16.61 -5.58
C TYR A 12 -14.69 -18.03 -5.86
N SER A 13 -15.45 -18.56 -4.90
CA SER A 13 -16.14 -19.84 -4.99
C SER A 13 -17.14 -19.95 -3.84
N ASP A 14 -17.96 -21.00 -3.83
CA ASP A 14 -18.92 -21.28 -2.74
C ASP A 14 -18.26 -21.35 -1.34
N LYS A 15 -16.94 -21.51 -1.27
CA LYS A 15 -16.18 -21.67 -0.02
C LYS A 15 -15.23 -20.53 0.29
N VAL A 16 -14.94 -19.66 -0.69
CA VAL A 16 -13.95 -18.57 -0.53
C VAL A 16 -14.60 -17.24 -0.86
N GLN A 17 -14.89 -16.49 0.17
CA GLN A 17 -15.55 -15.19 0.11
C GLN A 17 -14.74 -14.17 0.91
N ILE A 18 -14.58 -12.98 0.38
CA ILE A 18 -14.04 -11.82 1.06
C ILE A 18 -15.16 -10.81 1.27
N GLY A 19 -15.41 -10.46 2.50
CA GLY A 19 -16.49 -9.58 2.89
C GLY A 19 -17.70 -10.32 3.53
N PRO A 20 -18.84 -9.58 3.73
CA PRO A 20 -18.98 -8.15 3.47
C PRO A 20 -18.08 -7.29 4.35
N VAL A 21 -17.45 -6.27 3.76
CA VAL A 21 -16.59 -5.32 4.47
C VAL A 21 -17.20 -3.94 4.44
N THR A 22 -17.43 -3.37 5.63
CA THR A 22 -17.82 -1.97 5.82
C THR A 22 -16.77 -1.32 6.71
N THR A 23 -16.03 -0.33 6.17
CA THR A 23 -14.99 0.40 6.90
C THR A 23 -14.68 1.72 6.22
N GLU A 24 -14.05 2.64 6.97
CA GLU A 24 -13.60 3.92 6.46
C GLU A 24 -12.12 4.14 6.81
N ILE A 25 -11.29 4.42 5.79
CA ILE A 25 -9.89 4.82 5.95
C ILE A 25 -9.82 6.33 5.75
N GLN A 26 -9.47 7.05 6.80
CA GLN A 26 -9.36 8.51 6.79
C GLN A 26 -8.21 8.97 5.89
N SER A 27 -8.34 10.18 5.31
CA SER A 27 -7.25 10.79 4.54
C SER A 27 -6.10 11.23 5.44
N GLY A 28 -4.89 11.13 4.90
CA GLY A 28 -3.64 11.45 5.59
C GLY A 28 -3.10 10.27 6.40
N GLY A 29 -1.78 10.24 6.54
CA GLY A 29 -1.10 9.22 7.32
C GLY A 29 -0.97 7.86 6.64
N VAL A 30 -0.63 6.86 7.44
CA VAL A 30 -0.42 5.47 7.02
C VAL A 30 -1.42 4.55 7.69
N THR A 31 -2.18 3.78 6.90
CA THR A 31 -3.02 2.69 7.37
C THR A 31 -2.45 1.36 6.91
N ALA A 32 -2.09 0.48 7.84
CA ALA A 32 -1.63 -0.86 7.53
C ALA A 32 -2.78 -1.87 7.52
N LEU A 33 -2.82 -2.72 6.48
CA LEU A 33 -3.65 -3.92 6.45
C LEU A 33 -2.82 -5.09 6.95
N VAL A 34 -3.27 -5.74 8.03
CA VAL A 34 -2.58 -6.87 8.65
C VAL A 34 -3.49 -8.09 8.79
N GLY A 35 -2.92 -9.26 9.01
CA GLY A 35 -3.64 -10.52 9.21
C GLY A 35 -2.95 -11.70 8.57
N PRO A 36 -3.43 -12.93 8.77
CA PRO A 36 -2.88 -14.15 8.20
C PRO A 36 -2.84 -14.14 6.67
N ASN A 37 -2.04 -15.05 6.10
CA ASN A 37 -2.11 -15.31 4.66
C ASN A 37 -3.50 -15.84 4.30
N GLY A 38 -4.04 -15.36 3.16
CA GLY A 38 -5.40 -15.69 2.75
C GLY A 38 -6.52 -14.90 3.45
N ALA A 39 -6.21 -13.99 4.38
CA ALA A 39 -7.22 -13.16 5.07
C ALA A 39 -7.96 -12.15 4.16
N GLY A 40 -7.54 -11.97 2.90
CA GLY A 40 -8.20 -11.07 1.94
C GLY A 40 -7.59 -9.67 1.86
N LYS A 41 -6.43 -9.42 2.47
CA LYS A 41 -5.77 -8.10 2.47
C LYS A 41 -5.52 -7.54 1.07
N SER A 42 -4.80 -8.29 0.23
CA SER A 42 -4.52 -7.91 -1.17
C SER A 42 -5.79 -7.82 -2.01
N THR A 43 -6.79 -8.65 -1.71
CA THR A 43 -8.10 -8.59 -2.37
C THR A 43 -8.79 -7.25 -2.10
N ILE A 44 -8.90 -6.84 -0.84
CA ILE A 44 -9.48 -5.55 -0.47
C ILE A 44 -8.68 -4.41 -1.12
N LEU A 45 -7.36 -4.44 -1.03
CA LEU A 45 -6.51 -3.40 -1.61
C LEU A 45 -6.67 -3.31 -3.13
N THR A 46 -6.74 -4.44 -3.84
CA THR A 46 -6.91 -4.46 -5.30
C THR A 46 -8.32 -4.07 -5.74
N MET A 47 -9.36 -4.34 -4.93
CA MET A 47 -10.73 -3.83 -5.16
C MET A 47 -10.77 -2.31 -5.00
N ILE A 48 -10.17 -1.75 -3.94
CA ILE A 48 -10.04 -0.27 -3.79
C ILE A 48 -9.27 0.32 -4.98
N GLY A 49 -8.22 -0.37 -5.43
CA GLY A 49 -7.39 0.03 -6.58
C GLY A 49 -8.05 -0.14 -7.94
N ARG A 50 -9.29 -0.66 -8.01
CA ARG A 50 -10.01 -0.98 -9.26
C ARG A 50 -9.23 -1.94 -10.18
N LEU A 51 -8.44 -2.82 -9.59
CA LEU A 51 -7.71 -3.89 -10.30
C LEU A 51 -8.45 -5.22 -10.23
N LEU A 52 -9.45 -5.30 -9.34
CA LEU A 52 -10.35 -6.42 -9.15
C LEU A 52 -11.77 -5.88 -8.99
N ASP A 53 -12.72 -6.43 -9.73
CA ASP A 53 -14.12 -6.05 -9.63
C ASP A 53 -14.75 -6.58 -8.34
N ILE A 54 -15.59 -5.77 -7.70
CA ILE A 54 -16.42 -6.16 -6.59
C ILE A 54 -17.68 -6.87 -7.10
N ASP A 55 -18.23 -7.81 -6.32
CA ASP A 55 -19.48 -8.47 -6.68
C ASP A 55 -20.69 -7.75 -6.06
N THR A 56 -20.54 -7.23 -4.85
CA THR A 56 -21.57 -6.41 -4.18
C THR A 56 -20.95 -5.26 -3.39
N GLY A 57 -21.78 -4.33 -2.96
CA GLY A 57 -21.37 -3.18 -2.17
C GLY A 57 -20.90 -1.98 -3.00
N THR A 58 -20.25 -1.04 -2.34
CA THR A 58 -19.71 0.19 -2.99
C THR A 58 -18.38 0.57 -2.39
N ILE A 59 -17.49 1.11 -3.21
CA ILE A 59 -16.21 1.69 -2.80
C ILE A 59 -16.15 3.13 -3.31
N THR A 60 -15.87 4.07 -2.42
CA THR A 60 -15.60 5.46 -2.80
C THR A 60 -14.21 5.89 -2.33
N VAL A 61 -13.52 6.68 -3.15
CA VAL A 61 -12.23 7.32 -2.84
C VAL A 61 -12.38 8.82 -3.06
N ALA A 62 -12.15 9.60 -2.03
CA ALA A 62 -12.37 11.05 -2.06
C ALA A 62 -13.79 11.43 -2.55
N GLY A 63 -14.81 10.64 -2.21
CA GLY A 63 -16.18 10.80 -2.65
C GLY A 63 -16.47 10.35 -4.09
N GLN A 64 -15.49 9.84 -4.83
CA GLN A 64 -15.73 9.29 -6.16
C GLN A 64 -15.94 7.77 -6.07
N ASP A 65 -17.03 7.30 -6.67
CA ASP A 65 -17.32 5.86 -6.81
C ASP A 65 -16.26 5.20 -7.70
N VAL A 66 -15.56 4.21 -7.15
CA VAL A 66 -14.44 3.53 -7.83
C VAL A 66 -14.92 2.77 -9.07
N VAL A 67 -16.10 2.17 -9.03
CA VAL A 67 -16.62 1.33 -10.13
C VAL A 67 -17.17 2.21 -11.26
N ASN A 68 -18.00 3.22 -10.90
CA ASN A 68 -18.77 3.99 -11.86
C ASN A 68 -18.05 5.25 -12.39
N SER A 69 -17.00 5.71 -11.72
CA SER A 69 -16.23 6.88 -12.16
C SER A 69 -15.33 6.56 -13.37
N PRO A 70 -15.06 7.54 -14.25
CA PRO A 70 -14.10 7.36 -15.34
C PRO A 70 -12.73 6.95 -14.83
N SER A 71 -12.08 5.93 -15.47
CA SER A 71 -10.77 5.42 -15.04
C SER A 71 -9.72 6.50 -14.90
N LYS A 72 -9.72 7.50 -15.78
CA LYS A 72 -8.80 8.64 -15.72
C LYS A 72 -9.02 9.52 -14.48
N ALA A 73 -10.25 9.64 -13.99
CA ALA A 73 -10.56 10.41 -12.78
C ALA A 73 -9.98 9.69 -11.55
N ILE A 74 -10.23 8.38 -11.42
CA ILE A 74 -9.68 7.56 -10.33
C ILE A 74 -8.15 7.55 -10.38
N ALA A 75 -7.52 7.34 -11.56
CA ALA A 75 -6.07 7.32 -11.68
C ALA A 75 -5.37 8.67 -11.38
N LYS A 76 -6.12 9.76 -11.21
CA LYS A 76 -5.56 11.05 -10.77
C LYS A 76 -5.58 11.23 -9.25
N ILE A 77 -6.38 10.45 -8.54
CA ILE A 77 -6.51 10.54 -7.09
C ILE A 77 -5.92 9.33 -6.37
N LEU A 78 -5.75 8.21 -7.06
CA LEU A 78 -5.34 6.94 -6.51
C LEU A 78 -4.26 6.28 -7.37
N SER A 79 -3.18 5.84 -6.74
CA SER A 79 -2.14 5.03 -7.37
C SER A 79 -1.97 3.70 -6.64
N VAL A 80 -1.55 2.66 -7.36
CA VAL A 80 -1.45 1.30 -6.82
C VAL A 80 -0.11 0.68 -7.20
N LEU A 81 0.61 0.14 -6.21
CA LEU A 81 1.71 -0.80 -6.41
C LEU A 81 1.22 -2.22 -6.11
N ARG A 82 1.29 -3.10 -7.10
CA ARG A 82 0.95 -4.52 -6.93
C ARG A 82 2.13 -5.29 -6.34
N GLN A 83 1.83 -6.44 -5.75
CA GLN A 83 2.84 -7.34 -5.19
C GLN A 83 3.86 -7.79 -6.25
N GLU A 84 3.38 -8.14 -7.44
CA GLU A 84 4.23 -8.54 -8.56
C GLU A 84 4.19 -7.51 -9.68
N ASN A 85 5.37 -7.04 -10.07
CA ASN A 85 5.55 -6.10 -11.17
C ASN A 85 6.61 -6.67 -12.13
N HIS A 86 6.15 -7.24 -13.24
CA HIS A 86 7.01 -7.78 -14.28
C HIS A 86 6.97 -6.90 -15.53
N PHE A 87 8.13 -6.39 -15.91
CA PHE A 87 8.30 -5.70 -17.19
C PHE A 87 9.11 -6.59 -18.13
N VAL A 88 8.56 -6.90 -19.27
CA VAL A 88 9.22 -7.68 -20.33
C VAL A 88 10.32 -6.84 -21.02
N THR A 89 10.12 -5.52 -21.06
CA THR A 89 11.05 -4.59 -21.70
C THR A 89 12.13 -4.15 -20.71
N ARG A 90 13.38 -4.07 -21.19
CA ARG A 90 14.50 -3.55 -20.43
C ARG A 90 14.38 -2.04 -20.25
N LEU A 91 14.13 -1.60 -19.03
CA LEU A 91 13.87 -0.19 -18.68
C LEU A 91 14.94 0.35 -17.73
N THR A 92 15.28 1.62 -17.89
CA THR A 92 16.01 2.36 -16.87
C THR A 92 15.08 2.77 -15.72
N VAL A 93 15.65 3.13 -14.57
CA VAL A 93 14.88 3.66 -13.42
C VAL A 93 14.03 4.86 -13.86
N ARG A 94 14.62 5.82 -14.56
CA ARG A 94 13.91 7.02 -15.04
C ARG A 94 12.76 6.68 -15.97
N GLN A 95 12.94 5.73 -16.87
CA GLN A 95 11.88 5.26 -17.77
C GLN A 95 10.74 4.58 -16.98
N LEU A 96 11.08 3.73 -16.01
CA LEU A 96 10.08 3.11 -15.14
C LEU A 96 9.28 4.16 -14.38
N VAL A 97 9.95 5.12 -13.72
CA VAL A 97 9.28 6.16 -12.94
C VAL A 97 8.39 7.02 -13.84
N GLY A 98 8.80 7.23 -15.10
CA GLY A 98 8.01 7.93 -16.13
C GLY A 98 6.65 7.28 -16.42
N PHE A 99 6.50 5.95 -16.25
CA PHE A 99 5.18 5.30 -16.39
C PHE A 99 4.16 5.78 -15.36
N GLY A 100 4.60 6.21 -14.18
CA GLY A 100 3.72 6.82 -13.21
C GLY A 100 2.98 8.07 -13.74
N ARG A 101 3.54 8.75 -14.74
CA ARG A 101 2.89 9.91 -15.36
C ARG A 101 1.87 9.57 -16.45
N PHE A 102 1.70 8.29 -16.80
CA PHE A 102 0.79 7.88 -17.89
C PHE A 102 -0.65 8.43 -17.75
N PRO A 103 -1.30 8.45 -16.57
CA PRO A 103 -2.65 9.01 -16.41
C PRO A 103 -2.76 10.51 -16.78
N HIS A 104 -1.64 11.23 -16.73
CA HIS A 104 -1.55 12.66 -17.04
C HIS A 104 -1.12 12.90 -18.48
N SER A 105 -0.04 12.25 -18.91
CA SER A 105 0.67 12.48 -20.18
C SER A 105 0.20 11.62 -21.36
N ARG A 106 -0.50 10.49 -21.08
CA ARG A 106 -0.83 9.46 -22.08
C ARG A 106 0.41 8.97 -22.87
N GLY A 107 1.55 8.86 -22.17
CA GLY A 107 2.81 8.43 -22.76
C GLY A 107 3.62 9.53 -23.48
N ARG A 108 3.13 10.76 -23.55
CA ARG A 108 3.87 11.92 -24.08
C ARG A 108 4.25 12.84 -22.91
N LEU A 109 5.40 12.58 -22.31
CA LEU A 109 5.89 13.34 -21.16
C LEU A 109 6.08 14.82 -21.53
N THR A 110 5.65 15.69 -20.63
CA THR A 110 5.84 17.14 -20.70
C THR A 110 6.95 17.58 -19.73
N ILE A 111 7.41 18.82 -19.83
CA ILE A 111 8.37 19.42 -18.88
C ILE A 111 7.83 19.35 -17.45
N GLY A 112 6.51 19.50 -17.25
CA GLY A 112 5.88 19.35 -15.95
C GLY A 112 5.94 17.91 -15.41
N ASP A 113 5.82 16.90 -16.30
CA ASP A 113 5.94 15.50 -15.90
C ASP A 113 7.37 15.14 -15.49
N GLU A 114 8.38 15.68 -16.20
CA GLU A 114 9.79 15.48 -15.85
C GLU A 114 10.13 15.98 -14.45
N LYS A 115 9.49 17.05 -13.98
CA LYS A 115 9.62 17.53 -12.62
C LYS A 115 9.19 16.47 -11.60
N TYR A 116 7.98 15.91 -11.76
CA TYR A 116 7.47 14.86 -10.84
C TYR A 116 8.31 13.58 -10.88
N ILE A 117 8.84 13.21 -12.04
CA ILE A 117 9.75 12.08 -12.20
C ILE A 117 11.03 12.31 -11.39
N SER A 118 11.67 13.48 -11.55
CA SER A 118 12.90 13.82 -10.86
C SER A 118 12.70 13.92 -9.34
N GLU A 119 11.61 14.56 -8.89
CA GLU A 119 11.26 14.65 -7.48
C GLU A 119 11.06 13.27 -6.84
N ALA A 120 10.37 12.35 -7.52
CA ALA A 120 10.15 10.99 -7.00
C ALA A 120 11.46 10.18 -6.95
N ILE A 121 12.34 10.31 -7.96
CA ILE A 121 13.66 9.67 -7.99
C ILE A 121 14.53 10.16 -6.83
N ASP A 122 14.59 11.48 -6.61
CA ASP A 122 15.36 12.08 -5.52
C ASP A 122 14.80 11.67 -4.16
N PHE A 123 13.47 11.76 -3.97
CA PHE A 123 12.80 11.39 -2.72
C PHE A 123 13.11 9.96 -2.28
N LEU A 124 13.24 9.02 -3.23
CA LEU A 124 13.59 7.61 -2.98
C LEU A 124 15.11 7.34 -3.01
N ASN A 125 15.96 8.37 -3.06
CA ASN A 125 17.42 8.27 -3.14
C ASN A 125 17.88 7.38 -4.30
N LEU A 126 17.41 7.66 -5.51
CA LEU A 126 17.69 6.91 -6.74
C LEU A 126 18.42 7.75 -7.79
N THR A 127 18.80 8.99 -7.50
CA THR A 127 19.40 9.94 -8.45
C THR A 127 20.65 9.35 -9.13
N ASP A 128 21.55 8.74 -8.38
CA ASP A 128 22.75 8.10 -8.94
C ASP A 128 22.47 6.83 -9.76
N LEU A 129 21.24 6.34 -9.69
CA LEU A 129 20.79 5.10 -10.34
C LEU A 129 19.80 5.36 -11.48
N GLU A 130 19.41 6.61 -11.73
CA GLU A 130 18.29 6.94 -12.64
C GLU A 130 18.45 6.41 -14.07
N ASN A 131 19.71 6.33 -14.54
CA ASN A 131 20.06 5.83 -15.86
C ASN A 131 20.42 4.34 -15.88
N ARG A 132 20.47 3.66 -14.74
CA ARG A 132 20.70 2.21 -14.68
C ARG A 132 19.45 1.44 -15.08
N TYR A 133 19.67 0.29 -15.70
CA TYR A 133 18.59 -0.64 -16.01
C TYR A 133 18.12 -1.38 -14.77
N LEU A 134 16.84 -1.76 -14.72
CA LEU A 134 16.23 -2.45 -13.58
C LEU A 134 16.88 -3.79 -13.25
N ASP A 135 17.41 -4.48 -14.26
CA ASP A 135 18.12 -5.75 -14.12
C ASP A 135 19.52 -5.61 -13.47
N GLN A 136 20.05 -4.38 -13.40
CA GLN A 136 21.32 -4.04 -12.77
C GLN A 136 21.17 -3.59 -11.32
N LEU A 137 19.95 -3.53 -10.82
CA LEU A 137 19.64 -3.06 -9.46
C LEU A 137 19.57 -4.23 -8.47
N SER A 138 19.94 -3.96 -7.21
CA SER A 138 19.60 -4.86 -6.11
C SER A 138 18.07 -4.92 -5.93
N GLY A 139 17.58 -5.96 -5.23
CA GLY A 139 16.14 -6.09 -4.94
C GLY A 139 15.57 -4.83 -4.26
N GLY A 140 16.28 -4.29 -3.25
CA GLY A 140 15.86 -3.09 -2.54
C GLY A 140 15.90 -1.81 -3.40
N GLN A 141 16.90 -1.67 -4.28
CA GLN A 141 16.95 -0.55 -5.24
C GLN A 141 15.80 -0.62 -6.23
N ARG A 142 15.53 -1.81 -6.77
CA ARG A 142 14.43 -2.03 -7.70
C ARG A 142 13.07 -1.78 -7.05
N GLN A 143 12.88 -2.22 -5.81
CA GLN A 143 11.64 -1.96 -5.08
C GLN A 143 11.42 -0.45 -4.84
N ARG A 144 12.49 0.30 -4.49
CA ARG A 144 12.40 1.77 -4.40
C ARG A 144 12.03 2.41 -5.74
N ALA A 145 12.52 1.87 -6.86
CA ALA A 145 12.16 2.39 -8.18
C ALA A 145 10.66 2.17 -8.50
N TYR A 146 10.07 1.04 -8.09
CA TYR A 146 8.62 0.81 -8.21
C TYR A 146 7.82 1.77 -7.34
N VAL A 147 8.24 2.02 -6.10
CA VAL A 147 7.58 3.00 -5.23
C VAL A 147 7.73 4.42 -5.82
N ALA A 148 8.91 4.78 -6.37
CA ALA A 148 9.10 6.06 -7.04
C ALA A 148 8.13 6.24 -8.23
N MET A 149 7.90 5.21 -9.04
CA MET A 149 6.90 5.21 -10.11
C MET A 149 5.50 5.56 -9.60
N VAL A 150 5.10 4.94 -8.49
CA VAL A 150 3.78 5.20 -7.88
C VAL A 150 3.69 6.62 -7.31
N LEU A 151 4.74 7.10 -6.63
CA LEU A 151 4.78 8.47 -6.10
C LEU A 151 4.82 9.54 -7.21
N ALA A 152 5.51 9.26 -8.33
CA ALA A 152 5.54 10.16 -9.49
C ALA A 152 4.16 10.38 -10.11
N GLN A 153 3.19 9.49 -9.91
CA GLN A 153 1.80 9.68 -10.33
C GLN A 153 1.17 10.91 -9.64
N ASN A 154 1.68 11.30 -8.46
CA ASN A 154 1.26 12.48 -7.69
C ASN A 154 -0.22 12.44 -7.30
N THR A 155 -0.65 11.33 -6.74
CA THR A 155 -2.01 11.08 -6.24
C THR A 155 -2.10 11.32 -4.73
N ASP A 156 -3.29 11.64 -4.23
CA ASP A 156 -3.54 11.83 -2.79
C ASP A 156 -3.54 10.48 -2.04
N TYR A 157 -3.96 9.40 -2.71
CA TYR A 157 -4.05 8.05 -2.15
C TYR A 157 -3.05 7.12 -2.85
N VAL A 158 -2.28 6.40 -2.05
CA VAL A 158 -1.24 5.45 -2.49
C VAL A 158 -1.51 4.09 -1.85
N LEU A 159 -1.81 3.10 -2.68
CA LEU A 159 -2.02 1.72 -2.24
C LEU A 159 -0.79 0.88 -2.54
N LEU A 160 -0.28 0.17 -1.54
CA LEU A 160 0.95 -0.63 -1.66
C LEU A 160 0.67 -2.06 -1.19
N ASP A 161 0.76 -3.01 -2.12
CA ASP A 161 0.57 -4.43 -1.81
C ASP A 161 1.93 -5.07 -1.54
N GLU A 162 2.20 -5.37 -0.26
CA GLU A 162 3.41 -6.05 0.23
C GLU A 162 4.73 -5.44 -0.30
N PRO A 163 4.96 -4.12 -0.19
CA PRO A 163 6.12 -3.47 -0.79
C PRO A 163 7.44 -3.81 -0.09
N LEU A 164 7.41 -4.54 1.03
CA LEU A 164 8.59 -4.97 1.77
C LEU A 164 9.05 -6.39 1.41
N ASN A 165 8.29 -7.12 0.58
CA ASN A 165 8.64 -8.48 0.21
C ASN A 165 10.00 -8.55 -0.48
N ASN A 166 10.78 -9.58 -0.12
CA ASN A 166 12.13 -9.81 -0.63
C ASN A 166 13.15 -8.71 -0.28
N LEU A 167 12.85 -7.84 0.68
CA LEU A 167 13.80 -6.90 1.25
C LEU A 167 14.45 -7.46 2.51
N ASP A 168 15.74 -7.24 2.67
CA ASP A 168 16.38 -7.44 3.96
C ASP A 168 15.91 -6.39 4.97
N MET A 169 16.24 -6.58 6.24
CA MET A 169 15.80 -5.71 7.34
C MET A 169 16.23 -4.26 7.13
N GLN A 170 17.43 -4.01 6.63
CA GLN A 170 17.93 -2.65 6.41
C GLN A 170 17.08 -1.92 5.35
N HIS A 171 16.83 -2.57 4.22
CA HIS A 171 16.06 -2.00 3.12
C HIS A 171 14.57 -1.86 3.49
N ALA A 172 14.01 -2.81 4.25
CA ALA A 172 12.63 -2.72 4.75
C ALA A 172 12.44 -1.52 5.68
N VAL A 173 13.35 -1.31 6.64
CA VAL A 173 13.33 -0.13 7.54
C VAL A 173 13.47 1.16 6.75
N GLN A 174 14.38 1.23 5.77
CA GLN A 174 14.55 2.41 4.92
C GLN A 174 13.26 2.70 4.11
N MET A 175 12.65 1.68 3.53
CA MET A 175 11.40 1.82 2.78
C MET A 175 10.28 2.36 3.66
N MET A 176 10.06 1.80 4.85
CA MET A 176 9.03 2.29 5.77
C MET A 176 9.26 3.74 6.20
N LYS A 177 10.51 4.14 6.45
CA LYS A 177 10.84 5.54 6.73
C LYS A 177 10.51 6.47 5.56
N GLN A 178 10.78 6.06 4.32
CA GLN A 178 10.44 6.85 3.13
C GLN A 178 8.93 6.93 2.92
N LEU A 179 8.20 5.85 3.14
CA LEU A 179 6.74 5.85 3.07
C LEU A 179 6.12 6.74 4.17
N ARG A 180 6.65 6.67 5.42
CA ARG A 180 6.20 7.56 6.50
C ARG A 180 6.45 9.02 6.12
N ARG A 181 7.63 9.35 5.61
CA ARG A 181 7.95 10.70 5.11
C ARG A 181 7.00 11.13 3.99
N ALA A 182 6.63 10.22 3.07
CA ALA A 182 5.67 10.54 2.00
C ALA A 182 4.29 10.91 2.57
N ALA A 183 3.84 10.24 3.64
CA ALA A 183 2.63 10.61 4.32
C ALA A 183 2.75 11.97 5.04
N ASP A 184 3.85 12.21 5.77
CA ASP A 184 4.03 13.39 6.61
C ASP A 184 4.38 14.64 5.80
N GLU A 185 5.35 14.53 4.87
CA GLU A 185 5.91 15.68 4.14
C GLU A 185 5.12 15.99 2.86
N LEU A 186 4.58 14.96 2.18
CA LEU A 186 3.82 15.13 0.93
C LEU A 186 2.31 15.06 1.14
N GLY A 187 1.84 14.85 2.38
CA GLY A 187 0.43 14.77 2.74
C GLY A 187 -0.31 13.58 2.12
N ARG A 188 0.40 12.48 1.80
CA ARG A 188 -0.21 11.31 1.15
C ARG A 188 -0.99 10.44 2.15
N THR A 189 -2.08 9.87 1.68
CA THR A 189 -2.78 8.79 2.37
C THR A 189 -2.21 7.47 1.86
N ILE A 190 -1.48 6.75 2.70
CA ILE A 190 -0.85 5.49 2.33
C ILE A 190 -1.63 4.33 2.96
N VAL A 191 -2.08 3.40 2.12
CA VAL A 191 -2.67 2.14 2.55
C VAL A 191 -1.71 1.02 2.14
N ILE A 192 -1.22 0.26 3.10
CA ILE A 192 -0.12 -0.69 2.89
C ILE A 192 -0.45 -2.06 3.48
N VAL A 193 -0.28 -3.12 2.69
CA VAL A 193 -0.34 -4.49 3.20
C VAL A 193 1.01 -4.85 3.82
N LEU A 194 0.99 -5.26 5.08
CA LEU A 194 2.17 -5.69 5.83
C LEU A 194 1.94 -7.06 6.46
N HIS A 195 3.00 -7.90 6.47
CA HIS A 195 2.99 -9.18 7.18
C HIS A 195 3.47 -9.05 8.63
N ASP A 196 4.38 -8.13 8.88
CA ASP A 196 4.96 -7.91 10.20
C ASP A 196 4.14 -6.90 10.98
N ILE A 197 3.52 -7.37 12.07
CA ILE A 197 2.70 -6.55 12.96
C ILE A 197 3.52 -5.48 13.69
N ASN A 198 4.81 -5.75 13.96
CA ASN A 198 5.68 -4.79 14.62
C ASN A 198 6.03 -3.61 13.69
N PHE A 199 6.21 -3.87 12.39
CA PHE A 199 6.32 -2.79 11.39
C PHE A 199 5.01 -1.98 11.31
N ALA A 200 3.86 -2.65 11.27
CA ALA A 200 2.57 -1.98 11.24
C ALA A 200 2.37 -1.09 12.49
N ALA A 201 2.66 -1.61 13.67
CA ALA A 201 2.53 -0.86 14.93
C ALA A 201 3.47 0.36 15.00
N HIS A 202 4.68 0.25 14.43
CA HIS A 202 5.68 1.31 14.55
C HIS A 202 5.50 2.44 13.51
N TYR A 203 4.99 2.13 12.31
CA TYR A 203 4.98 3.09 11.19
C TYR A 203 3.59 3.56 10.80
N SER A 204 2.51 2.94 11.31
CA SER A 204 1.15 3.30 10.90
C SER A 204 0.40 4.12 11.96
N ASP A 205 -0.50 4.97 11.51
CA ASP A 205 -1.43 5.72 12.38
C ASP A 205 -2.66 4.87 12.70
N LYS A 206 -3.05 4.00 11.76
CA LYS A 206 -4.16 3.05 11.91
C LYS A 206 -3.77 1.68 11.37
N ILE A 207 -4.37 0.65 11.96
CA ILE A 207 -4.23 -0.73 11.54
C ILE A 207 -5.62 -1.30 11.29
N LEU A 208 -5.82 -1.87 10.10
CA LEU A 208 -7.00 -2.60 9.73
C LEU A 208 -6.65 -4.10 9.71
N ALA A 209 -7.13 -4.81 10.73
CA ALA A 209 -6.85 -6.22 10.89
C ALA A 209 -7.92 -7.08 10.21
N MET A 210 -7.47 -8.02 9.39
CA MET A 210 -8.32 -8.93 8.62
C MET A 210 -8.07 -10.38 8.99
N LYS A 211 -9.16 -11.17 9.01
CA LYS A 211 -9.12 -12.62 9.21
C LYS A 211 -10.31 -13.25 8.48
N ASP A 212 -10.09 -14.37 7.82
CA ASP A 212 -11.13 -15.16 7.13
C ASP A 212 -12.03 -14.31 6.23
N GLY A 213 -11.42 -13.40 5.45
CA GLY A 213 -12.12 -12.51 4.52
C GLY A 213 -12.85 -11.33 5.15
N LYS A 214 -12.76 -11.11 6.46
CA LYS A 214 -13.49 -10.06 7.18
C LYS A 214 -12.53 -9.10 7.88
N VAL A 215 -13.00 -7.88 8.09
CA VAL A 215 -12.35 -6.95 9.01
C VAL A 215 -12.76 -7.34 10.43
N VAL A 216 -11.79 -7.72 11.25
CA VAL A 216 -12.03 -8.11 12.65
C VAL A 216 -11.80 -6.93 13.60
N LYS A 217 -10.89 -6.04 13.25
CA LYS A 217 -10.64 -4.82 14.03
C LYS A 217 -10.04 -3.72 13.17
N HIS A 218 -10.42 -2.48 13.42
CA HIS A 218 -9.82 -1.28 12.83
C HIS A 218 -9.59 -0.27 13.95
N GLY A 219 -8.35 0.15 14.16
CA GLY A 219 -8.00 1.03 15.27
C GLY A 219 -6.58 1.57 15.19
N THR A 220 -6.17 2.23 16.26
CA THR A 220 -4.78 2.68 16.47
C THR A 220 -3.86 1.49 16.76
N PRO A 221 -2.54 1.65 16.58
CA PRO A 221 -1.59 0.63 17.04
C PRO A 221 -1.80 0.21 18.49
N ALA A 222 -2.10 1.14 19.40
CA ALA A 222 -2.33 0.84 20.82
C ALA A 222 -3.57 -0.04 21.05
N GLU A 223 -4.61 0.09 20.23
CA GLU A 223 -5.83 -0.71 20.29
C GLU A 223 -5.66 -2.11 19.69
N ILE A 224 -4.73 -2.27 18.75
CA ILE A 224 -4.45 -3.54 18.08
C ILE A 224 -3.39 -4.34 18.84
N MET A 225 -2.34 -3.69 19.36
CA MET A 225 -1.23 -4.32 20.07
C MET A 225 -1.64 -4.72 21.49
N GLN A 226 -2.59 -5.65 21.58
CA GLN A 226 -3.08 -6.28 22.79
C GLN A 226 -2.99 -7.80 22.63
N ASN A 227 -2.62 -8.52 23.69
CA ASN A 227 -2.40 -9.99 23.64
C ASN A 227 -3.60 -10.72 23.03
N GLU A 228 -4.79 -10.44 23.57
CA GLU A 228 -6.02 -11.10 23.16
C GLU A 228 -6.37 -10.81 21.70
N VAL A 229 -6.20 -9.54 21.29
CA VAL A 229 -6.49 -9.09 19.92
C VAL A 229 -5.57 -9.77 18.90
N LEU A 230 -4.26 -9.78 19.17
CA LEU A 230 -3.29 -10.39 18.26
C LEU A 230 -3.42 -11.91 18.23
N THR A 231 -3.68 -12.54 19.38
CA THR A 231 -3.93 -13.99 19.46
C THR A 231 -5.17 -14.38 18.65
N GLU A 232 -6.24 -13.58 18.74
CA GLU A 232 -7.45 -13.78 17.93
C GLU A 232 -7.17 -13.63 16.41
N ILE A 233 -6.45 -12.55 16.00
CA ILE A 233 -6.15 -12.28 14.59
C ILE A 233 -5.29 -13.39 14.00
N PHE A 234 -4.20 -13.77 14.66
CA PHE A 234 -3.17 -14.66 14.10
C PHE A 234 -3.34 -16.13 14.45
N ASN A 235 -4.32 -16.51 15.27
CA ASN A 235 -4.53 -17.87 15.77
C ASN A 235 -3.27 -18.48 16.43
N THR A 236 -2.46 -17.67 17.09
CA THR A 236 -1.27 -18.09 17.82
C THR A 236 -1.14 -17.24 19.06
N GLU A 237 -0.58 -17.80 20.14
CA GLU A 237 -0.32 -17.03 21.35
C GLU A 237 0.67 -15.90 21.03
N VAL A 238 0.28 -14.67 21.36
CA VAL A 238 1.09 -13.47 21.17
C VAL A 238 1.18 -12.72 22.47
N ASN A 239 2.40 -12.45 22.92
CA ASN A 239 2.67 -11.63 24.06
C ASN A 239 3.15 -10.26 23.63
N VAL A 240 2.46 -9.20 24.03
CA VAL A 240 2.89 -7.82 23.79
C VAL A 240 3.68 -7.34 24.98
N ILE A 241 4.91 -6.89 24.72
CA ILE A 241 5.82 -6.35 25.72
C ILE A 241 6.15 -4.89 25.43
N ASP A 242 6.54 -4.15 26.46
CA ASP A 242 7.02 -2.78 26.28
C ASP A 242 8.44 -2.80 25.70
N GLY A 243 8.56 -2.36 24.46
CA GLY A 243 9.85 -2.19 23.79
C GLY A 243 10.37 -0.75 23.88
N PRO A 244 11.64 -0.51 23.53
CA PRO A 244 12.26 0.83 23.63
C PRO A 244 11.64 1.89 22.70
N LYS A 245 10.82 1.49 21.74
CA LYS A 245 10.14 2.37 20.77
C LYS A 245 8.63 2.11 20.67
N GLY A 246 8.04 1.57 21.70
CA GLY A 246 6.62 1.21 21.77
C GLY A 246 6.39 -0.30 21.89
N PRO A 247 5.13 -0.74 21.86
CA PRO A 247 4.78 -2.15 22.07
C PRO A 247 5.39 -3.05 20.99
N LEU A 248 5.84 -4.23 21.40
CA LEU A 248 6.40 -5.28 20.57
C LEU A 248 5.61 -6.58 20.76
N ALA A 249 5.15 -7.15 19.67
CA ALA A 249 4.52 -8.46 19.64
C ALA A 249 5.60 -9.56 19.58
N VAL A 250 5.56 -10.48 20.52
CA VAL A 250 6.43 -11.66 20.61
C VAL A 250 5.55 -12.91 20.49
N TYR A 251 5.87 -13.79 19.54
CA TYR A 251 5.03 -14.93 19.14
C TYR A 251 5.84 -16.22 18.87
N TYR A 252 6.96 -16.41 19.62
CA TYR A 252 7.83 -17.60 19.60
C TYR A 252 8.31 -17.95 20.99
#